data_3d2ab04bd2d5841a900bb64b913787b3
#
_entry.id   3d2ab04bd2d5841a900bb64b913787b3
#
_cell.length_a   1.000
_cell.length_b   1.000
_cell.length_c   1.000
_cell.angle_alpha   90.00
_cell.angle_beta   90.00
_cell.angle_gamma   90.00
#
_symmetry.space_group_name_H-M   'P 1'
#
loop_
_entity.id
_entity.type
_entity.pdbx_description
1 polymer ?
#
loop_
_entity_poly.entity_id
_entity_poly.type
_entity_poly.pdbx_seq_one_letter_code
_entity_poly.pdbx_strand_id
1 'polypeptide(L)'
;NGQLWRPLPSDLEMRSHYENRYGADFIPDDLNVQDWGVTYDELEPHFDFYERICGTSGTAGQMADGPREGGNPFEGPRSADYPNPPMRQPIGPTKFGEAAQKLGYHPFPLPAANATKEYTNPYGAKLHPCTYCGFCERFGCGYYAKADPIICVYDQIKSHENFEIRYQAQVLRVEKSEDGKTATGVTYLTDAGEEVFQPADIVCMNAYGLWNVHLMLVSGLGKPYDPKTRTGTVGRNYAYQTMAGVNVFFDDQVVTNPFMGAGALGTVIDDFNGDNFDHSDLGFLGGGYIACTQTNGRPINYQPTPEGTPAWGADWKRAVRENYLHHASLTVHGSSMATPDNYLDLDPTWKDAYGRPLLRMTFNFPENDRRMADYVMGKAHEIARNMENVTSTSASNRAAEGSDYSIVPYQTTHNTGGTVMGTDPTTSVVNRFGQMWDHHNVFVFGAGLFPQNLGYNPTGPLMGVAYWTLDHMKNDYITNPRPLMDA
;
A
#
# COMPACT_ATOMS: atom_id res chain seq x y z
N ASN A 1 -10.01 -3.37 1.59
CA ASN A 1 -9.22 -2.17 1.47
C ASN A 1 -10.12 -0.95 1.31
N GLY A 2 -9.75 0.19 1.91
CA GLY A 2 -10.56 1.39 1.83
C GLY A 2 -10.11 2.31 0.70
N GLN A 3 -8.85 2.69 0.71
CA GLN A 3 -8.26 3.62 -0.25
C GLN A 3 -7.72 2.87 -1.45
N LEU A 4 -7.99 3.38 -2.65
CA LEU A 4 -7.51 2.78 -3.88
C LEU A 4 -6.85 3.84 -4.77
N TRP A 5 -5.53 3.82 -4.80
CA TRP A 5 -4.68 4.78 -5.48
C TRP A 5 -4.08 4.21 -6.76
N ARG A 6 -3.78 5.08 -7.72
CA ARG A 6 -2.78 4.85 -8.76
C ARG A 6 -1.47 5.48 -8.32
N PRO A 7 -0.29 4.91 -8.66
CA PRO A 7 0.98 5.58 -8.43
C PRO A 7 1.09 6.82 -9.32
N LEU A 8 1.95 7.75 -8.94
CA LEU A 8 2.38 8.81 -9.87
C LEU A 8 3.24 8.17 -10.99
N PRO A 9 3.22 8.71 -12.22
CA PRO A 9 4.15 8.24 -13.25
C PRO A 9 5.61 8.23 -12.80
N SER A 10 6.04 9.28 -12.09
CA SER A 10 7.38 9.40 -11.51
C SER A 10 7.72 8.33 -10.45
N ASP A 11 6.73 7.74 -9.78
CA ASP A 11 6.96 6.68 -8.80
C ASP A 11 7.49 5.39 -9.45
N LEU A 12 7.08 5.11 -10.69
CA LEU A 12 7.47 3.90 -11.42
C LEU A 12 8.86 4.04 -12.08
N GLU A 13 9.31 5.26 -12.32
CA GLU A 13 10.59 5.62 -12.92
C GLU A 13 11.39 6.52 -11.96
N MET A 14 11.34 6.22 -10.66
CA MET A 14 11.79 7.13 -9.61
C MET A 14 13.26 7.51 -9.74
N ARG A 15 14.17 6.56 -9.99
CA ARG A 15 15.60 6.86 -10.17
C ARG A 15 15.81 7.78 -11.36
N SER A 16 15.36 7.36 -12.52
CA SER A 16 15.51 8.12 -13.77
C SER A 16 14.87 9.50 -13.67
N HIS A 17 13.71 9.60 -13.03
CA HIS A 17 13.01 10.86 -12.85
C HIS A 17 13.81 11.88 -12.00
N TYR A 18 14.26 11.45 -10.81
CA TYR A 18 15.02 12.34 -9.91
C TYR A 18 16.40 12.71 -10.49
N GLU A 19 17.12 11.75 -11.11
CA GLU A 19 18.39 12.02 -11.78
C GLU A 19 18.24 13.03 -12.95
N ASN A 20 17.18 12.90 -13.74
CA ASN A 20 16.88 13.82 -14.84
C ASN A 20 16.48 15.22 -14.36
N ARG A 21 15.72 15.32 -13.27
CA ARG A 21 15.21 16.62 -12.78
C ARG A 21 16.24 17.37 -11.93
N TYR A 22 16.98 16.68 -11.09
CA TYR A 22 17.86 17.30 -10.07
C TYR A 22 19.35 16.98 -10.29
N GLY A 23 19.69 16.09 -11.21
CA GLY A 23 21.06 15.67 -11.49
C GLY A 23 21.43 14.31 -10.91
N ALA A 24 22.45 13.68 -11.49
CA ALA A 24 22.84 12.31 -11.20
C ALA A 24 23.26 12.07 -9.72
N ASP A 25 23.79 13.12 -9.06
CA ASP A 25 24.27 13.05 -7.68
C ASP A 25 23.18 13.38 -6.63
N PHE A 26 21.92 13.57 -7.07
CA PHE A 26 20.83 13.96 -6.18
C PHE A 26 20.41 12.85 -5.23
N ILE A 27 20.40 11.60 -5.71
CA ILE A 27 20.03 10.44 -4.91
C ILE A 27 21.21 10.02 -4.04
N PRO A 28 21.07 10.00 -2.69
CA PRO A 28 22.14 9.58 -1.79
C PRO A 28 22.62 8.14 -2.06
N ASP A 29 23.94 7.92 -1.95
CA ASP A 29 24.60 6.62 -2.20
C ASP A 29 24.15 5.49 -1.25
N ASP A 30 23.60 5.83 -0.09
CA ASP A 30 23.08 4.88 0.91
C ASP A 30 21.66 4.41 0.60
N LEU A 31 21.02 4.94 -0.44
CA LEU A 31 19.70 4.52 -0.90
C LEU A 31 19.79 3.61 -2.14
N ASN A 32 18.93 2.61 -2.17
CA ASN A 32 18.80 1.66 -3.28
C ASN A 32 17.58 1.99 -4.18
N VAL A 33 17.37 3.26 -4.49
CA VAL A 33 16.26 3.67 -5.36
C VAL A 33 16.46 3.11 -6.77
N GLN A 34 15.43 2.53 -7.36
CA GLN A 34 15.47 2.01 -8.73
C GLN A 34 14.12 2.18 -9.44
N ASP A 35 14.15 2.15 -10.76
CA ASP A 35 12.95 2.10 -11.59
C ASP A 35 12.33 0.70 -11.54
N TRP A 36 11.00 0.63 -11.74
CA TRP A 36 10.26 -0.64 -11.66
C TRP A 36 10.46 -1.50 -12.93
N GLY A 37 10.89 -0.88 -14.01
CA GLY A 37 10.99 -1.52 -15.32
C GLY A 37 9.67 -1.58 -16.10
N VAL A 38 8.63 -0.95 -15.58
CA VAL A 38 7.32 -0.73 -16.21
C VAL A 38 6.94 0.73 -16.06
N THR A 39 6.27 1.29 -17.07
CA THR A 39 5.82 2.67 -17.10
C THR A 39 4.37 2.79 -16.65
N TYR A 40 3.94 4.02 -16.34
CA TYR A 40 2.54 4.32 -16.01
C TYR A 40 1.61 3.96 -17.17
N ASP A 41 1.97 4.33 -18.40
CA ASP A 41 1.14 4.09 -19.58
C ASP A 41 0.92 2.59 -19.86
N GLU A 42 1.91 1.75 -19.58
CA GLU A 42 1.78 0.29 -19.67
C GLU A 42 0.84 -0.27 -18.60
N LEU A 43 0.83 0.31 -17.40
CA LEU A 43 -0.01 -0.16 -16.29
C LEU A 43 -1.39 0.49 -16.24
N GLU A 44 -1.60 1.62 -16.91
CA GLU A 44 -2.87 2.37 -16.86
C GLU A 44 -4.10 1.53 -17.19
N PRO A 45 -4.13 0.70 -18.24
CA PRO A 45 -5.28 -0.15 -18.54
C PRO A 45 -5.60 -1.16 -17.43
N HIS A 46 -4.59 -1.59 -16.68
CA HIS A 46 -4.73 -2.56 -15.59
C HIS A 46 -5.22 -1.87 -14.30
N PHE A 47 -4.82 -0.61 -14.06
CA PHE A 47 -5.41 0.21 -13.00
C PHE A 47 -6.89 0.45 -13.26
N ASP A 48 -7.26 0.88 -14.47
CA ASP A 48 -8.64 1.11 -14.86
C ASP A 48 -9.48 -0.16 -14.70
N PHE A 49 -8.99 -1.30 -15.16
CA PHE A 49 -9.69 -2.57 -15.03
C PHE A 49 -9.90 -2.95 -13.57
N TYR A 50 -8.89 -2.79 -12.70
CA TYR A 50 -9.04 -3.10 -11.27
C TYR A 50 -10.00 -2.15 -10.56
N GLU A 51 -9.98 -0.87 -10.87
CA GLU A 51 -10.95 0.10 -10.36
C GLU A 51 -12.38 -0.28 -10.73
N ARG A 52 -12.60 -0.77 -11.94
CA ARG A 52 -13.90 -1.30 -12.39
C ARG A 52 -14.29 -2.58 -11.66
N ILE A 53 -13.34 -3.47 -11.35
CA ILE A 53 -13.63 -4.66 -10.52
C ILE A 53 -14.08 -4.23 -9.13
N CYS A 54 -13.43 -3.26 -8.53
CA CYS A 54 -13.74 -2.77 -7.20
C CYS A 54 -14.99 -1.87 -7.12
N GLY A 55 -15.49 -1.36 -8.26
CA GLY A 55 -16.54 -0.34 -8.26
C GLY A 55 -16.08 0.91 -7.53
N THR A 56 -14.84 1.34 -7.76
CA THR A 56 -14.19 2.45 -7.06
C THR A 56 -14.95 3.74 -7.25
N SER A 57 -15.08 4.52 -6.18
CA SER A 57 -15.67 5.86 -6.20
C SER A 57 -14.61 6.94 -6.07
N GLY A 58 -14.75 8.02 -6.81
CA GLY A 58 -13.80 9.13 -6.84
C GLY A 58 -14.17 10.19 -7.85
N THR A 59 -13.27 11.15 -8.02
CA THR A 59 -13.30 12.15 -9.09
C THR A 59 -11.94 12.13 -9.79
N ALA A 60 -11.92 11.82 -11.07
CA ALA A 60 -10.68 11.87 -11.86
C ALA A 60 -10.21 13.32 -12.00
N GLY A 61 -8.88 13.53 -11.88
CA GLY A 61 -8.27 14.85 -12.05
C GLY A 61 -7.57 15.04 -13.38
N GLN A 62 -6.99 13.97 -13.92
CA GLN A 62 -6.25 14.00 -15.18
C GLN A 62 -6.84 12.96 -16.15
N MET A 63 -7.61 13.43 -17.11
CA MET A 63 -8.11 12.57 -18.18
C MET A 63 -7.25 12.72 -19.44
N ALA A 64 -7.20 11.70 -20.28
CA ALA A 64 -6.46 11.74 -21.54
C ALA A 64 -6.89 12.91 -22.48
N ASP A 65 -8.14 13.38 -22.35
CA ASP A 65 -8.68 14.53 -23.09
C ASP A 65 -8.55 15.87 -22.33
N GLY A 66 -7.90 15.88 -21.16
CA GLY A 66 -7.59 17.08 -20.37
C GLY A 66 -8.02 17.02 -18.91
N PRO A 67 -7.57 17.96 -18.09
CA PRO A 67 -7.80 17.97 -16.65
C PRO A 67 -9.30 18.16 -16.30
N ARG A 68 -9.67 17.61 -15.14
CA ARG A 68 -11.02 17.73 -14.56
C ARG A 68 -10.94 18.46 -13.21
N GLU A 69 -11.88 19.35 -12.99
CA GLU A 69 -11.99 20.06 -11.70
C GLU A 69 -12.47 19.12 -10.58
N GLY A 70 -11.89 19.28 -9.41
CA GLY A 70 -12.26 18.55 -8.19
C GLY A 70 -11.66 17.17 -8.04
N GLY A 71 -10.81 16.72 -8.97
CA GLY A 71 -9.99 15.51 -8.85
C GLY A 71 -8.54 15.81 -8.49
N ASN A 72 -7.70 14.77 -8.45
CA ASN A 72 -6.26 14.92 -8.18
C ASN A 72 -5.54 15.57 -9.38
N PRO A 73 -5.00 16.79 -9.26
CA PRO A 73 -4.31 17.44 -10.37
C PRO A 73 -2.92 16.86 -10.67
N PHE A 74 -2.40 15.98 -9.80
CA PHE A 74 -1.08 15.37 -9.91
C PHE A 74 -1.08 13.93 -10.41
N GLU A 75 -2.26 13.27 -10.47
CA GLU A 75 -2.33 11.88 -10.94
C GLU A 75 -1.90 11.75 -12.41
N GLY A 76 -1.46 10.55 -12.81
CA GLY A 76 -1.18 10.26 -14.20
C GLY A 76 -2.44 10.27 -15.07
N PRO A 77 -2.29 10.44 -16.41
CA PRO A 77 -3.44 10.47 -17.34
C PRO A 77 -4.28 9.20 -17.24
N ARG A 78 -5.60 9.36 -17.27
CA ARG A 78 -6.59 8.27 -17.17
C ARG A 78 -7.34 8.11 -18.47
N SER A 79 -7.56 6.86 -18.87
CA SER A 79 -8.41 6.53 -20.05
C SER A 79 -9.90 6.61 -19.73
N ALA A 80 -10.29 6.43 -18.46
CA ALA A 80 -11.67 6.47 -18.00
C ALA A 80 -11.82 7.11 -16.62
N ASP A 81 -13.03 7.64 -16.35
CA ASP A 81 -13.41 8.14 -15.04
C ASP A 81 -13.64 6.98 -14.04
N TYR A 82 -13.71 7.30 -12.75
CA TYR A 82 -14.08 6.31 -11.75
C TYR A 82 -15.47 5.72 -12.00
N PRO A 83 -15.68 4.41 -11.76
CA PRO A 83 -17.00 3.77 -12.01
C PRO A 83 -18.12 4.33 -11.15
N ASN A 84 -17.80 4.92 -10.01
CA ASN A 84 -18.78 5.51 -9.11
C ASN A 84 -18.40 6.96 -8.74
N PRO A 85 -19.39 7.85 -8.53
CA PRO A 85 -19.14 9.21 -8.05
C PRO A 85 -18.50 9.18 -6.65
N PRO A 86 -17.82 10.27 -6.23
CA PRO A 86 -17.13 10.33 -4.95
C PRO A 86 -18.08 10.14 -3.76
N MET A 87 -17.54 9.72 -2.64
CA MET A 87 -18.26 9.60 -1.38
C MET A 87 -18.64 10.97 -0.82
N ARG A 88 -19.72 11.03 -0.03
CA ARG A 88 -20.14 12.25 0.69
C ARG A 88 -19.09 12.66 1.70
N GLN A 89 -18.78 13.95 1.78
CA GLN A 89 -17.77 14.46 2.71
C GLN A 89 -18.40 14.81 4.08
N PRO A 90 -17.86 14.25 5.19
CA PRO A 90 -18.21 14.67 6.54
C PRO A 90 -17.63 16.04 6.90
N ILE A 91 -18.08 16.62 8.02
CA ILE A 91 -17.67 17.97 8.43
C ILE A 91 -16.17 18.14 8.65
N GLY A 92 -15.48 17.19 9.27
CA GLY A 92 -14.02 17.26 9.48
C GLY A 92 -13.23 17.31 8.16
N PRO A 93 -13.41 16.34 7.25
CA PRO A 93 -12.86 16.38 5.89
C PRO A 93 -13.23 17.63 5.10
N THR A 94 -14.44 18.16 5.23
CA THR A 94 -14.85 19.41 4.59
C THR A 94 -14.03 20.59 5.08
N LYS A 95 -13.91 20.76 6.41
CA LYS A 95 -13.10 21.84 7.01
C LYS A 95 -11.61 21.73 6.66
N PHE A 96 -11.09 20.52 6.57
CA PHE A 96 -9.74 20.27 6.07
C PHE A 96 -9.57 20.76 4.63
N GLY A 97 -10.50 20.41 3.73
CA GLY A 97 -10.46 20.85 2.34
C GLY A 97 -10.53 22.37 2.20
N GLU A 98 -11.42 23.04 2.94
CA GLU A 98 -11.53 24.49 3.00
C GLU A 98 -10.22 25.15 3.45
N ALA A 99 -9.58 24.62 4.50
CA ALA A 99 -8.32 25.14 5.01
C ALA A 99 -7.16 24.92 4.01
N ALA A 100 -7.07 23.74 3.42
CA ALA A 100 -6.08 23.43 2.40
C ALA A 100 -6.22 24.35 1.18
N GLN A 101 -7.44 24.58 0.69
CA GLN A 101 -7.71 25.47 -0.43
C GLN A 101 -7.34 26.95 -0.11
N LYS A 102 -7.64 27.42 1.10
CA LYS A 102 -7.22 28.78 1.56
C LYS A 102 -5.70 28.94 1.56
N LEU A 103 -4.95 27.86 1.79
CA LEU A 103 -3.48 27.85 1.75
C LEU A 103 -2.92 27.64 0.33
N GLY A 104 -3.77 27.49 -0.68
CA GLY A 104 -3.37 27.33 -2.07
C GLY A 104 -3.10 25.87 -2.48
N TYR A 105 -3.47 24.89 -1.65
CA TYR A 105 -3.36 23.45 -1.97
C TYR A 105 -4.61 22.95 -2.70
N HIS A 106 -4.55 21.72 -3.22
CA HIS A 106 -5.51 21.16 -4.14
C HIS A 106 -6.29 19.98 -3.50
N PRO A 107 -7.29 20.25 -2.64
CA PRO A 107 -8.07 19.20 -1.99
C PRO A 107 -9.03 18.51 -2.97
N PHE A 108 -9.11 17.18 -2.86
CA PHE A 108 -10.04 16.35 -3.63
C PHE A 108 -10.60 15.19 -2.78
N PRO A 109 -11.75 14.57 -3.18
CA PRO A 109 -12.30 13.42 -2.50
C PRO A 109 -11.35 12.22 -2.60
N LEU A 110 -11.09 11.57 -1.49
CA LEU A 110 -10.21 10.40 -1.41
C LEU A 110 -10.80 9.23 -2.23
N PRO A 111 -10.04 8.64 -3.17
CA PRO A 111 -10.56 7.52 -3.96
C PRO A 111 -10.81 6.29 -3.08
N ALA A 112 -12.03 5.74 -3.17
CA ALA A 112 -12.53 4.73 -2.27
C ALA A 112 -12.97 3.44 -2.98
N ALA A 113 -12.49 2.30 -2.49
CA ALA A 113 -12.98 1.00 -2.92
C ALA A 113 -14.34 0.66 -2.24
N ASN A 114 -15.24 1.64 -2.21
CA ASN A 114 -16.62 1.52 -1.73
C ASN A 114 -17.54 2.05 -2.82
N ALA A 115 -18.47 1.24 -3.30
CA ALA A 115 -19.47 1.70 -4.26
C ALA A 115 -20.41 2.74 -3.63
N THR A 116 -20.73 3.81 -4.35
CA THR A 116 -21.67 4.88 -3.90
C THR A 116 -23.04 4.77 -4.54
N LYS A 117 -23.18 3.94 -5.56
CA LYS A 117 -24.44 3.55 -6.22
C LYS A 117 -24.45 2.06 -6.49
N GLU A 118 -25.60 1.51 -6.91
CA GLU A 118 -25.64 0.14 -7.44
C GLU A 118 -24.70 0.01 -8.63
N TYR A 119 -23.88 -1.03 -8.61
CA TYR A 119 -22.86 -1.26 -9.61
C TYR A 119 -22.68 -2.75 -9.87
N THR A 120 -22.57 -3.14 -11.13
CA THR A 120 -22.20 -4.50 -11.52
C THR A 120 -20.80 -4.46 -12.13
N ASN A 121 -19.88 -5.20 -11.56
CA ASN A 121 -18.49 -5.21 -12.01
C ASN A 121 -18.26 -6.07 -13.26
N PRO A 122 -17.10 -6.02 -13.92
CA PRO A 122 -16.80 -6.81 -15.12
C PRO A 122 -16.98 -8.33 -14.97
N TYR A 123 -16.90 -8.87 -13.76
CA TYR A 123 -17.13 -10.29 -13.48
C TYR A 123 -18.59 -10.63 -13.16
N GLY A 124 -19.49 -9.65 -13.19
CA GLY A 124 -20.92 -9.84 -12.89
C GLY A 124 -21.26 -9.75 -11.40
N ALA A 125 -20.30 -9.44 -10.54
CA ALA A 125 -20.56 -9.23 -9.12
C ALA A 125 -21.34 -7.91 -8.91
N LYS A 126 -22.39 -7.97 -8.06
CA LYS A 126 -23.21 -6.82 -7.73
C LYS A 126 -22.75 -6.16 -6.44
N LEU A 127 -22.37 -4.90 -6.51
CA LEU A 127 -22.06 -4.04 -5.38
C LEU A 127 -23.24 -3.09 -5.11
N HIS A 128 -23.52 -2.84 -3.84
CA HIS A 128 -24.59 -1.97 -3.39
C HIS A 128 -24.05 -0.64 -2.87
N PRO A 129 -24.87 0.42 -2.77
CA PRO A 129 -24.43 1.70 -2.22
C PRO A 129 -23.95 1.57 -0.77
N CYS A 130 -22.85 2.24 -0.45
CA CYS A 130 -22.35 2.32 0.93
C CYS A 130 -23.36 3.01 1.85
N THR A 131 -23.65 2.40 2.99
CA THR A 131 -24.58 2.93 4.00
C THR A 131 -23.88 3.80 5.06
N TYR A 132 -22.56 4.00 4.97
CA TYR A 132 -21.77 4.76 5.93
C TYR A 132 -21.90 4.26 7.38
N CYS A 133 -21.96 2.95 7.58
CA CYS A 133 -22.31 2.31 8.85
C CYS A 133 -21.25 2.42 9.96
N GLY A 134 -20.07 2.96 9.70
CA GLY A 134 -19.02 3.10 10.71
C GLY A 134 -18.28 1.80 11.11
N PHE A 135 -18.51 0.68 10.44
CA PHE A 135 -17.84 -0.61 10.69
C PHE A 135 -16.94 -1.05 9.53
N CYS A 136 -16.33 -0.12 8.81
CA CYS A 136 -15.62 -0.43 7.58
C CYS A 136 -14.22 -0.98 7.82
N GLU A 137 -13.47 -0.33 8.70
CA GLU A 137 -12.11 -0.72 9.00
C GLU A 137 -12.07 -2.01 9.82
N ARG A 138 -11.30 -3.00 9.35
CA ARG A 138 -11.11 -4.32 9.99
C ARG A 138 -12.33 -5.24 10.04
N PHE A 139 -13.44 -4.88 9.39
CA PHE A 139 -14.64 -5.70 9.32
C PHE A 139 -15.00 -6.04 7.89
N GLY A 140 -15.63 -7.19 7.67
CA GLY A 140 -16.30 -7.55 6.42
C GLY A 140 -17.48 -6.60 6.16
N CYS A 141 -17.83 -6.40 4.89
CA CYS A 141 -18.96 -5.56 4.50
C CYS A 141 -20.21 -6.38 4.20
N GLY A 142 -21.12 -6.49 5.18
CA GLY A 142 -22.39 -7.20 4.99
C GLY A 142 -23.36 -6.55 4.00
N TYR A 143 -23.09 -5.31 3.56
CA TYR A 143 -23.86 -4.59 2.54
C TYR A 143 -23.30 -4.77 1.13
N TYR A 144 -22.18 -5.49 0.96
CA TYR A 144 -21.54 -5.69 -0.35
C TYR A 144 -21.20 -4.36 -1.07
N ALA A 145 -20.86 -3.32 -0.28
CA ALA A 145 -20.49 -2.01 -0.81
C ALA A 145 -18.98 -1.82 -0.87
N LYS A 146 -18.23 -2.45 0.06
CA LYS A 146 -16.76 -2.37 0.11
C LYS A 146 -16.16 -3.53 -0.68
N ALA A 147 -15.32 -3.20 -1.67
CA ALA A 147 -14.62 -4.19 -2.46
C ALA A 147 -13.67 -5.04 -1.61
N ASP A 148 -13.77 -6.34 -1.80
CA ASP A 148 -12.81 -7.34 -1.37
C ASP A 148 -12.84 -8.54 -2.34
N PRO A 149 -11.86 -9.45 -2.32
CA PRO A 149 -11.81 -10.58 -3.25
C PRO A 149 -13.04 -11.49 -3.18
N ILE A 150 -13.66 -11.63 -2.00
CA ILE A 150 -14.85 -12.48 -1.84
C ILE A 150 -16.02 -11.88 -2.59
N ILE A 151 -16.32 -10.60 -2.34
CA ILE A 151 -17.44 -9.88 -2.94
C ILE A 151 -17.24 -9.71 -4.45
N CYS A 152 -16.04 -9.30 -4.87
CA CYS A 152 -15.80 -8.85 -6.25
C CYS A 152 -15.47 -10.00 -7.21
N VAL A 153 -14.92 -11.12 -6.72
CA VAL A 153 -14.36 -12.17 -7.59
C VAL A 153 -14.79 -13.58 -7.15
N TYR A 154 -14.53 -13.96 -5.89
CA TYR A 154 -14.66 -15.33 -5.43
C TYR A 154 -16.06 -15.93 -5.65
N ASP A 155 -17.11 -15.19 -5.33
CA ASP A 155 -18.48 -15.65 -5.52
C ASP A 155 -18.84 -15.94 -6.98
N GLN A 156 -18.10 -15.35 -7.92
CA GLN A 156 -18.32 -15.54 -9.37
C GLN A 156 -17.57 -16.77 -9.92
N ILE A 157 -16.47 -17.17 -9.27
CA ILE A 157 -15.60 -18.26 -9.75
C ILE A 157 -15.67 -19.54 -8.93
N LYS A 158 -16.17 -19.50 -7.69
CA LYS A 158 -16.15 -20.63 -6.74
C LYS A 158 -16.84 -21.92 -7.24
N SER A 159 -17.77 -21.78 -8.18
CA SER A 159 -18.50 -22.91 -8.78
C SER A 159 -17.97 -23.30 -10.17
N HIS A 160 -16.90 -22.65 -10.64
CA HIS A 160 -16.31 -22.99 -11.92
C HIS A 160 -15.56 -24.32 -11.85
N GLU A 161 -15.74 -25.20 -12.83
CA GLU A 161 -15.15 -26.55 -12.83
C GLU A 161 -13.61 -26.57 -12.77
N ASN A 162 -12.95 -25.51 -13.23
CA ASN A 162 -11.51 -25.38 -13.23
C ASN A 162 -10.98 -24.63 -11.99
N PHE A 163 -11.83 -24.34 -10.98
CA PHE A 163 -11.42 -23.63 -9.78
C PHE A 163 -11.55 -24.56 -8.55
N GLU A 164 -10.46 -24.68 -7.80
CA GLU A 164 -10.42 -25.39 -6.53
C GLU A 164 -9.74 -24.50 -5.48
N ILE A 165 -10.30 -24.47 -4.27
CA ILE A 165 -9.68 -23.87 -3.09
C ILE A 165 -9.54 -24.91 -1.99
N ARG A 166 -8.36 -25.06 -1.43
CA ARG A 166 -8.08 -25.93 -0.29
C ARG A 166 -7.83 -25.10 0.95
N TYR A 167 -8.69 -25.27 1.92
CA TYR A 167 -8.56 -24.65 3.24
C TYR A 167 -7.68 -25.53 4.14
N GLN A 168 -7.13 -24.93 5.21
CA GLN A 168 -6.28 -25.63 6.18
C GLN A 168 -5.10 -26.36 5.52
N ALA A 169 -4.55 -25.74 4.47
CA ALA A 169 -3.43 -26.22 3.70
C ALA A 169 -2.23 -25.26 3.88
N GLN A 170 -1.35 -25.58 4.82
CA GLN A 170 -0.17 -24.77 5.09
C GLN A 170 0.95 -25.13 4.12
N VAL A 171 1.22 -24.28 3.14
CA VAL A 171 2.35 -24.49 2.22
C VAL A 171 3.66 -24.41 2.99
N LEU A 172 4.45 -25.49 2.92
CA LEU A 172 5.74 -25.59 3.58
C LEU A 172 6.90 -25.15 2.69
N ARG A 173 6.88 -25.56 1.41
CA ARG A 173 7.94 -25.28 0.43
C ARG A 173 7.45 -25.43 -1.01
N VAL A 174 8.15 -24.79 -1.91
CA VAL A 174 8.04 -25.02 -3.36
C VAL A 174 9.08 -26.08 -3.74
N GLU A 175 8.63 -27.11 -4.47
CA GLU A 175 9.50 -28.19 -4.95
C GLU A 175 10.09 -27.83 -6.31
N LYS A 176 11.33 -28.28 -6.55
CA LYS A 176 12.08 -27.98 -7.77
C LYS A 176 12.43 -29.25 -8.55
N SER A 177 12.61 -29.08 -9.85
CA SER A 177 13.20 -30.11 -10.73
C SER A 177 14.63 -30.48 -10.28
N GLU A 178 15.12 -31.64 -10.70
CA GLU A 178 16.46 -32.11 -10.35
C GLU A 178 17.56 -31.15 -10.81
N ASP A 179 17.37 -30.47 -11.95
CA ASP A 179 18.31 -29.44 -12.47
C ASP A 179 18.12 -28.07 -11.78
N GLY A 180 17.14 -27.93 -10.91
CA GLY A 180 16.86 -26.74 -10.15
C GLY A 180 16.31 -25.54 -10.95
N LYS A 181 15.93 -25.72 -12.24
CA LYS A 181 15.53 -24.60 -13.11
C LYS A 181 14.04 -24.30 -13.14
N THR A 182 13.20 -25.24 -12.71
CA THR A 182 11.75 -25.09 -12.69
C THR A 182 11.18 -25.54 -11.36
N ALA A 183 10.06 -24.95 -10.97
CA ALA A 183 9.22 -25.51 -9.91
C ALA A 183 8.40 -26.68 -10.45
N THR A 184 8.23 -27.73 -9.65
CA THR A 184 7.40 -28.90 -9.98
C THR A 184 6.07 -28.92 -9.23
N GLY A 185 5.90 -28.04 -8.26
CA GLY A 185 4.72 -27.92 -7.44
C GLY A 185 5.05 -27.40 -6.05
N VAL A 186 4.14 -27.66 -5.10
CA VAL A 186 4.30 -27.28 -3.70
C VAL A 186 4.04 -28.47 -2.78
N THR A 187 4.72 -28.50 -1.63
CA THR A 187 4.37 -29.39 -0.53
C THR A 187 3.66 -28.59 0.54
N TYR A 188 2.50 -29.05 0.97
CA TYR A 188 1.72 -28.43 2.03
C TYR A 188 1.37 -29.43 3.13
N LEU A 189 1.13 -28.93 4.34
CA LEU A 189 0.67 -29.68 5.49
C LEU A 189 -0.84 -29.55 5.60
N THR A 190 -1.53 -30.68 5.78
CA THR A 190 -2.97 -30.72 6.07
C THR A 190 -3.23 -30.44 7.55
N ASP A 191 -4.49 -30.25 7.93
CA ASP A 191 -4.92 -30.14 9.35
C ASP A 191 -4.67 -31.43 10.15
N ALA A 192 -4.60 -32.56 9.47
CA ALA A 192 -4.23 -33.85 10.08
C ALA A 192 -2.71 -33.98 10.30
N GLY A 193 -1.90 -33.04 9.87
CA GLY A 193 -0.44 -33.07 10.00
C GLY A 193 0.26 -33.93 8.93
N GLU A 194 -0.40 -34.23 7.81
CA GLU A 194 0.16 -34.98 6.70
C GLU A 194 0.78 -34.04 5.66
N GLU A 195 2.02 -34.31 5.23
CA GLU A 195 2.62 -33.62 4.09
C GLU A 195 2.08 -34.19 2.77
N VAL A 196 1.55 -33.30 1.93
CA VAL A 196 1.01 -33.63 0.62
C VAL A 196 1.73 -32.82 -0.45
N PHE A 197 2.23 -33.50 -1.50
CA PHE A 197 2.76 -32.85 -2.69
C PHE A 197 1.64 -32.57 -3.68
N GLN A 198 1.52 -31.30 -4.09
CA GLN A 198 0.64 -30.87 -5.16
C GLN A 198 1.49 -30.49 -6.37
N PRO A 199 1.46 -31.28 -7.46
CA PRO A 199 2.16 -30.93 -8.70
C PRO A 199 1.52 -29.70 -9.35
N ALA A 200 2.35 -28.89 -10.02
CA ALA A 200 1.91 -27.71 -10.75
C ALA A 200 2.90 -27.38 -11.88
N ASP A 201 2.37 -27.01 -13.04
CA ASP A 201 3.18 -26.51 -14.17
C ASP A 201 3.62 -25.06 -13.96
N ILE A 202 2.83 -24.28 -13.21
CA ILE A 202 3.10 -22.88 -12.83
C ILE A 202 2.85 -22.72 -11.34
N VAL A 203 3.76 -22.06 -10.65
CA VAL A 203 3.59 -21.67 -9.24
C VAL A 203 3.46 -20.17 -9.12
N CYS A 204 2.32 -19.71 -8.60
CA CYS A 204 2.06 -18.30 -8.30
C CYS A 204 2.24 -18.05 -6.80
N MET A 205 3.27 -17.31 -6.43
CA MET A 205 3.55 -16.97 -5.04
C MET A 205 2.78 -15.70 -4.65
N ASN A 206 1.78 -15.85 -3.79
CA ASN A 206 0.91 -14.76 -3.35
C ASN A 206 0.61 -14.85 -1.84
N ALA A 207 1.64 -15.14 -1.06
CA ALA A 207 1.54 -15.38 0.39
C ALA A 207 1.73 -14.12 1.24
N TYR A 208 1.54 -12.90 0.68
CA TYR A 208 1.93 -11.62 1.26
C TYR A 208 3.45 -11.35 1.19
N GLY A 209 3.88 -10.07 1.09
CA GLY A 209 5.28 -9.71 0.84
C GLY A 209 6.30 -10.42 1.75
N LEU A 210 6.07 -10.39 3.07
CA LEU A 210 6.96 -11.06 4.04
C LEU A 210 7.01 -12.58 3.88
N TRP A 211 5.85 -13.21 3.67
CA TRP A 211 5.76 -14.66 3.57
C TRP A 211 6.19 -15.20 2.22
N ASN A 212 6.14 -14.40 1.14
CA ASN A 212 6.78 -14.74 -0.11
C ASN A 212 8.30 -14.88 0.08
N VAL A 213 8.93 -13.93 0.77
CA VAL A 213 10.38 -14.00 1.09
C VAL A 213 10.68 -15.24 1.94
N HIS A 214 9.91 -15.48 3.00
CA HIS A 214 10.10 -16.65 3.85
C HIS A 214 10.01 -17.95 3.03
N LEU A 215 8.96 -18.09 2.23
CA LEU A 215 8.74 -19.29 1.40
C LEU A 215 9.85 -19.47 0.37
N MET A 216 10.34 -18.39 -0.26
CA MET A 216 11.50 -18.45 -1.17
C MET A 216 12.75 -18.97 -0.44
N LEU A 217 13.07 -18.37 0.70
CA LEU A 217 14.28 -18.72 1.45
C LEU A 217 14.26 -20.18 1.94
N VAL A 218 13.15 -20.65 2.49
CA VAL A 218 13.03 -22.04 2.96
C VAL A 218 12.95 -23.07 1.82
N SER A 219 12.55 -22.63 0.62
CA SER A 219 12.53 -23.47 -0.60
C SER A 219 13.83 -23.39 -1.39
N GLY A 220 14.75 -22.50 -1.03
CA GLY A 220 15.98 -22.26 -1.78
C GLY A 220 15.73 -21.73 -3.18
N LEU A 221 14.74 -20.81 -3.33
CA LEU A 221 14.44 -20.11 -4.56
C LEU A 221 15.20 -18.77 -4.60
N GLY A 222 15.89 -18.49 -5.70
CA GLY A 222 16.70 -17.29 -5.85
C GLY A 222 17.93 -17.25 -4.95
N LYS A 223 18.58 -16.10 -4.89
CA LYS A 223 19.80 -15.89 -4.08
C LYS A 223 19.47 -15.09 -2.83
N PRO A 224 19.61 -15.65 -1.61
CA PRO A 224 19.42 -14.91 -0.37
C PRO A 224 20.33 -13.67 -0.33
N TYR A 225 19.80 -12.55 0.16
CA TYR A 225 20.58 -11.34 0.37
C TYR A 225 21.57 -11.52 1.53
N ASP A 226 22.84 -11.18 1.28
CA ASP A 226 23.89 -11.11 2.29
C ASP A 226 24.25 -9.62 2.55
N PRO A 227 23.90 -9.06 3.73
CA PRO A 227 24.14 -7.65 4.03
C PRO A 227 25.63 -7.31 4.17
N LYS A 228 26.52 -8.29 4.40
CA LYS A 228 27.96 -8.05 4.52
C LYS A 228 28.63 -7.82 3.17
N THR A 229 28.23 -8.61 2.17
CA THR A 229 28.76 -8.51 0.81
C THR A 229 27.88 -7.66 -0.10
N ARG A 230 26.64 -7.33 0.35
CA ARG A 230 25.60 -6.63 -0.41
C ARG A 230 25.25 -7.36 -1.72
N THR A 231 25.33 -8.69 -1.73
CA THR A 231 25.00 -9.55 -2.86
C THR A 231 23.75 -10.38 -2.59
N GLY A 232 23.14 -10.91 -3.64
CA GLY A 232 21.86 -11.59 -3.56
C GLY A 232 20.68 -10.61 -3.58
N THR A 233 19.48 -11.12 -3.88
CA THR A 233 18.30 -10.29 -4.13
C THR A 233 17.10 -10.66 -3.26
N VAL A 234 16.95 -11.92 -2.86
CA VAL A 234 15.82 -12.37 -2.03
C VAL A 234 15.97 -11.85 -0.61
N GLY A 235 15.02 -11.04 -0.19
CA GLY A 235 15.01 -10.36 1.11
C GLY A 235 15.59 -8.95 1.09
N ARG A 236 16.18 -8.50 -0.01
CA ARG A 236 16.75 -7.14 -0.17
C ARG A 236 15.67 -6.08 -0.28
N ASN A 237 16.03 -4.82 0.06
CA ASN A 237 15.20 -3.63 -0.13
C ASN A 237 13.86 -3.66 0.62
N TYR A 238 13.83 -4.26 1.80
CA TYR A 238 12.64 -4.17 2.63
C TYR A 238 12.39 -2.71 3.02
N ALA A 239 11.16 -2.24 2.80
CA ALA A 239 10.73 -0.90 3.14
C ALA A 239 9.36 -0.93 3.85
N TYR A 240 9.11 0.08 4.66
CA TYR A 240 7.95 0.16 5.53
C TYR A 240 7.41 1.58 5.57
N GLN A 241 6.21 1.80 5.06
CA GLN A 241 5.64 3.13 4.88
C GLN A 241 5.70 4.00 6.13
N THR A 242 6.16 5.24 5.99
CA THR A 242 6.13 6.21 7.08
C THR A 242 4.71 6.64 7.41
N MET A 243 4.44 6.89 8.68
CA MET A 243 3.16 7.40 9.16
C MET A 243 3.34 8.50 10.19
N ALA A 244 2.71 9.64 9.91
CA ALA A 244 2.56 10.74 10.86
C ALA A 244 1.09 11.19 10.90
N GLY A 245 0.75 12.04 11.82
CA GLY A 245 -0.61 12.55 11.92
C GLY A 245 -0.76 13.73 12.85
N VAL A 246 -1.89 14.42 12.71
CA VAL A 246 -2.27 15.55 13.54
C VAL A 246 -3.69 15.33 14.05
N ASN A 247 -3.86 15.34 15.37
CA ASN A 247 -5.18 15.42 16.00
C ASN A 247 -5.65 16.86 16.01
N VAL A 248 -6.91 17.08 15.70
CA VAL A 248 -7.55 18.39 15.64
C VAL A 248 -8.78 18.37 16.55
N PHE A 249 -8.82 19.30 17.51
CA PHE A 249 -9.93 19.46 18.44
C PHE A 249 -10.68 20.76 18.12
N PHE A 250 -11.99 20.65 18.04
CA PHE A 250 -12.86 21.76 17.70
C PHE A 250 -13.61 22.28 18.94
N ASP A 251 -14.16 23.49 18.82
CA ASP A 251 -15.15 24.01 19.77
C ASP A 251 -16.50 23.28 19.59
N ASP A 252 -17.47 23.66 20.42
CA ASP A 252 -18.83 23.09 20.46
C ASP A 252 -19.71 23.41 19.24
N GLN A 253 -19.26 24.32 18.36
CA GLN A 253 -19.95 24.64 17.11
C GLN A 253 -19.72 23.56 16.03
N VAL A 254 -18.64 22.77 16.13
CA VAL A 254 -18.34 21.69 15.20
C VAL A 254 -18.63 20.35 15.83
N VAL A 255 -19.67 19.68 15.35
CA VAL A 255 -20.03 18.33 15.79
C VAL A 255 -19.69 17.32 14.69
N THR A 256 -18.67 16.52 14.93
CA THR A 256 -18.33 15.38 14.10
C THR A 256 -19.22 14.19 14.45
N ASN A 257 -19.45 13.28 13.49
CA ASN A 257 -20.22 12.06 13.77
C ASN A 257 -19.30 10.82 13.75
N PRO A 258 -18.71 10.42 14.89
CA PRO A 258 -17.84 9.27 14.95
C PRO A 258 -18.56 7.92 14.75
N PHE A 259 -19.88 7.89 14.64
CA PHE A 259 -20.68 6.67 14.42
C PHE A 259 -20.93 6.37 12.94
N MET A 260 -20.56 7.28 12.04
CA MET A 260 -20.60 7.03 10.59
C MET A 260 -19.20 7.06 10.01
N GLY A 261 -18.99 6.27 8.95
CA GLY A 261 -17.72 6.26 8.24
C GLY A 261 -17.69 5.26 7.12
N ALA A 262 -16.59 5.25 6.39
CA ALA A 262 -16.28 4.27 5.35
C ALA A 262 -14.76 4.12 5.21
N GLY A 263 -14.30 3.10 4.48
CA GLY A 263 -12.89 2.73 4.41
C GLY A 263 -11.96 3.82 3.85
N ALA A 264 -12.49 4.74 3.05
CA ALA A 264 -11.75 5.86 2.48
C ALA A 264 -12.62 7.12 2.42
N LEU A 265 -13.47 7.31 3.43
CA LEU A 265 -14.28 8.51 3.54
C LEU A 265 -13.40 9.67 3.99
N GLY A 266 -13.21 10.66 3.11
CA GLY A 266 -12.40 11.82 3.45
C GLY A 266 -11.99 12.69 2.27
N THR A 267 -11.29 13.77 2.60
CA THR A 267 -10.65 14.70 1.69
C THR A 267 -9.13 14.58 1.83
N VAL A 268 -8.43 14.72 0.74
CA VAL A 268 -6.96 14.55 0.65
C VAL A 268 -6.34 15.64 -0.20
N ILE A 269 -5.08 15.95 0.05
CA ILE A 269 -4.20 16.68 -0.86
C ILE A 269 -2.99 15.83 -1.21
N ASP A 270 -2.50 16.00 -2.42
CA ASP A 270 -1.37 15.26 -2.96
C ASP A 270 -0.18 16.17 -3.31
N ASP A 271 -0.28 17.43 -2.92
CA ASP A 271 0.70 18.49 -3.18
C ASP A 271 2.10 18.18 -2.68
N PHE A 272 2.23 17.32 -1.65
CA PHE A 272 3.49 16.94 -1.00
C PHE A 272 3.86 15.48 -1.20
N ASN A 273 3.27 14.80 -2.19
CA ASN A 273 3.55 13.41 -2.47
C ASN A 273 4.49 13.25 -3.66
N GLY A 274 5.34 12.21 -3.63
CA GLY A 274 6.30 11.93 -4.69
C GLY A 274 7.15 13.16 -5.00
N ASP A 275 7.16 13.58 -6.27
CA ASP A 275 7.88 14.74 -6.76
C ASP A 275 6.94 15.88 -7.24
N ASN A 276 5.78 16.03 -6.60
CA ASN A 276 4.80 17.07 -6.88
C ASN A 276 5.24 18.47 -6.40
N PHE A 277 6.34 18.58 -5.66
CA PHE A 277 6.93 19.80 -5.14
C PHE A 277 8.45 19.81 -5.35
N ASP A 278 9.10 20.95 -5.18
CA ASP A 278 10.54 21.08 -5.42
C ASP A 278 11.35 20.53 -4.24
N HIS A 279 12.28 19.61 -4.53
CA HIS A 279 13.17 18.96 -3.57
C HIS A 279 14.59 19.56 -3.51
N SER A 280 14.93 20.55 -4.36
CA SER A 280 16.31 21.04 -4.58
C SER A 280 17.09 21.33 -3.30
N ASP A 281 16.43 21.89 -2.28
CA ASP A 281 17.07 22.34 -1.03
C ASP A 281 16.58 21.56 0.22
N LEU A 282 15.83 20.48 0.05
CA LEU A 282 15.19 19.80 1.17
C LEU A 282 16.04 18.68 1.77
N GLY A 283 17.00 18.12 1.01
CA GLY A 283 17.89 17.06 1.46
C GLY A 283 17.20 15.71 1.66
N PHE A 284 16.07 15.48 0.97
CA PHE A 284 15.37 14.20 0.87
C PHE A 284 14.67 14.10 -0.49
N LEU A 285 14.28 12.89 -0.87
CA LEU A 285 13.40 12.60 -2.01
C LEU A 285 12.17 11.84 -1.55
N GLY A 286 11.13 11.79 -2.41
CA GLY A 286 9.84 11.22 -2.08
C GLY A 286 8.93 12.19 -1.33
N GLY A 287 7.80 11.71 -0.88
CA GLY A 287 6.80 12.55 -0.22
C GLY A 287 5.66 11.73 0.35
N GLY A 288 4.57 12.40 0.69
CA GLY A 288 3.38 11.75 1.21
C GLY A 288 2.11 12.57 1.02
N TYR A 289 0.98 11.90 0.91
CA TYR A 289 -0.29 12.61 0.91
C TYR A 289 -0.72 12.99 2.33
N ILE A 290 -1.54 14.03 2.42
CA ILE A 290 -2.17 14.47 3.68
C ILE A 290 -3.68 14.34 3.52
N ALA A 291 -4.32 13.56 4.41
CA ALA A 291 -5.76 13.34 4.36
C ALA A 291 -6.44 13.54 5.70
N CYS A 292 -7.62 14.14 5.69
CA CYS A 292 -8.56 14.06 6.80
C CYS A 292 -9.58 12.97 6.50
N THR A 293 -9.55 11.89 7.29
CA THR A 293 -10.38 10.71 7.04
C THR A 293 -11.36 10.44 8.19
N GLN A 294 -12.50 9.86 7.84
CA GLN A 294 -13.48 9.36 8.79
C GLN A 294 -13.79 7.90 8.49
N THR A 295 -12.84 7.03 8.81
CA THR A 295 -12.94 5.59 8.56
C THR A 295 -13.83 4.88 9.56
N ASN A 296 -13.83 5.34 10.74
CA ASN A 296 -14.57 5.02 11.95
C ASN A 296 -14.97 3.54 12.21
N GLY A 297 -15.67 3.28 13.29
CA GLY A 297 -16.10 1.95 13.70
C GLY A 297 -15.31 1.36 14.83
N ARG A 298 -14.68 2.19 15.60
CA ARG A 298 -13.93 1.79 16.80
C ARG A 298 -14.41 2.52 18.04
N PRO A 299 -15.70 2.41 18.42
CA PRO A 299 -16.23 3.16 19.54
C PRO A 299 -15.46 2.92 20.85
N ILE A 300 -14.87 1.72 21.03
CA ILE A 300 -14.03 1.39 22.20
C ILE A 300 -12.63 2.01 22.07
N ASN A 301 -12.08 2.09 20.87
CA ASN A 301 -10.73 2.63 20.63
C ASN A 301 -10.72 4.14 20.35
N TYR A 302 -11.87 4.73 20.07
CA TYR A 302 -11.97 6.15 19.80
C TYR A 302 -11.93 6.93 21.11
N GLN A 303 -10.79 7.46 21.45
CA GLN A 303 -10.49 8.10 22.71
C GLN A 303 -9.75 9.42 22.46
N PRO A 304 -10.44 10.42 21.86
CA PRO A 304 -9.80 11.69 21.51
C PRO A 304 -9.51 12.49 22.78
N THR A 305 -8.25 12.70 23.06
CA THR A 305 -7.78 13.49 24.20
C THR A 305 -6.76 14.52 23.75
N PRO A 306 -6.93 15.81 24.12
CA PRO A 306 -5.91 16.83 23.89
C PRO A 306 -4.58 16.49 24.56
N GLU A 307 -3.51 17.09 24.06
CA GLU A 307 -2.17 16.95 24.64
C GLU A 307 -2.16 17.36 26.12
N GLY A 308 -1.37 16.65 26.93
CA GLY A 308 -1.31 16.88 28.39
C GLY A 308 -2.45 16.21 29.18
N THR A 309 -3.42 15.56 28.53
CA THR A 309 -4.43 14.77 29.24
C THR A 309 -3.79 13.56 29.92
N PRO A 310 -4.09 13.29 31.21
CA PRO A 310 -3.63 12.06 31.86
C PRO A 310 -4.05 10.80 31.10
N ALA A 311 -3.22 9.76 31.12
CA ALA A 311 -3.49 8.51 30.38
C ALA A 311 -4.67 7.69 30.95
N TRP A 312 -5.17 8.01 32.14
CA TRP A 312 -6.27 7.33 32.84
C TRP A 312 -6.89 8.21 33.96
N GLY A 313 -7.98 7.76 34.52
CA GLY A 313 -8.62 8.41 35.64
C GLY A 313 -9.79 9.33 35.26
N ALA A 314 -10.19 10.20 36.18
CA ALA A 314 -11.37 11.06 36.04
C ALA A 314 -11.18 12.12 34.95
N ASP A 315 -10.00 12.72 34.89
CA ASP A 315 -9.68 13.76 33.91
C ASP A 315 -9.59 13.19 32.50
N TRP A 316 -9.03 12.00 32.34
CA TRP A 316 -9.05 11.28 31.06
C TRP A 316 -10.49 11.01 30.58
N LYS A 317 -11.36 10.48 31.47
CA LYS A 317 -12.77 10.22 31.14
C LYS A 317 -13.52 11.49 30.75
N ARG A 318 -13.22 12.60 31.44
CA ARG A 318 -13.80 13.90 31.13
C ARG A 318 -13.35 14.38 29.75
N ALA A 319 -12.06 14.37 29.49
CA ALA A 319 -11.49 14.79 28.20
C ALA A 319 -12.04 13.96 27.02
N VAL A 320 -12.12 12.63 27.16
CA VAL A 320 -12.73 11.78 26.11
C VAL A 320 -14.19 12.19 25.88
N ARG A 321 -14.99 12.36 26.93
CA ARG A 321 -16.41 12.72 26.80
C ARG A 321 -16.59 14.09 26.12
N GLU A 322 -15.80 15.07 26.51
CA GLU A 322 -15.89 16.45 26.01
C GLU A 322 -15.43 16.55 24.54
N ASN A 323 -14.45 15.75 24.12
CA ASN A 323 -13.91 15.80 22.77
C ASN A 323 -14.49 14.74 21.83
N TYR A 324 -15.31 13.82 22.31
CA TYR A 324 -15.76 12.66 21.52
C TYR A 324 -16.47 13.04 20.21
N LEU A 325 -17.24 14.14 20.22
CA LEU A 325 -17.96 14.66 19.06
C LEU A 325 -17.28 15.87 18.41
N HIS A 326 -16.10 16.28 18.88
CA HIS A 326 -15.44 17.52 18.48
C HIS A 326 -13.99 17.28 18.04
N HIS A 327 -13.75 16.17 17.34
CA HIS A 327 -12.41 15.75 16.97
C HIS A 327 -12.33 15.25 15.53
N ALA A 328 -11.23 15.57 14.84
CA ALA A 328 -10.82 14.96 13.58
C ALA A 328 -9.33 14.61 13.62
N SER A 329 -8.90 13.76 12.71
CA SER A 329 -7.48 13.41 12.56
C SER A 329 -7.05 13.63 11.13
N LEU A 330 -5.90 14.30 10.95
CA LEU A 330 -5.16 14.30 9.70
C LEU A 330 -4.17 13.15 9.74
N THR A 331 -4.07 12.42 8.65
CA THR A 331 -3.12 11.32 8.47
C THR A 331 -2.17 11.69 7.36
N VAL A 332 -0.88 11.49 7.60
CA VAL A 332 0.18 11.55 6.60
C VAL A 332 0.63 10.12 6.34
N HIS A 333 0.55 9.69 5.07
CA HIS A 333 1.21 8.48 4.61
C HIS A 333 2.32 8.90 3.66
N GLY A 334 3.56 8.56 4.01
CA GLY A 334 4.74 8.95 3.25
C GLY A 334 5.47 7.73 2.69
N SER A 335 6.21 7.96 1.63
CA SER A 335 7.09 6.98 1.03
C SER A 335 8.17 6.49 2.00
N SER A 336 8.84 5.41 1.65
CA SER A 336 10.03 4.90 2.35
C SER A 336 11.00 4.36 1.32
N MET A 337 12.21 4.87 1.34
CA MET A 337 13.23 4.51 0.37
C MET A 337 13.93 3.22 0.78
N ALA A 338 14.24 2.41 -0.21
CA ALA A 338 15.01 1.20 0.00
C ALA A 338 16.46 1.53 0.36
N THR A 339 17.03 0.75 1.28
CA THR A 339 18.43 0.86 1.69
C THR A 339 19.04 -0.56 1.81
N PRO A 340 20.36 -0.73 1.60
CA PRO A 340 21.00 -2.02 1.76
C PRO A 340 20.97 -2.56 3.19
N ASP A 341 20.73 -1.72 4.18
CA ASP A 341 20.71 -2.08 5.59
C ASP A 341 19.34 -2.60 6.07
N ASN A 342 18.29 -2.45 5.24
CA ASN A 342 16.95 -2.96 5.51
C ASN A 342 16.69 -4.23 4.69
N TYR A 343 16.53 -5.37 5.36
CA TYR A 343 16.41 -6.66 4.70
C TYR A 343 15.64 -7.68 5.53
N LEU A 344 15.26 -8.76 4.85
CA LEU A 344 14.61 -9.93 5.42
C LEU A 344 15.51 -11.15 5.22
N ASP A 345 15.71 -11.92 6.28
CA ASP A 345 16.45 -13.18 6.25
C ASP A 345 15.84 -14.24 7.17
N LEU A 346 16.48 -15.38 7.31
CA LEU A 346 16.02 -16.44 8.22
C LEU A 346 16.73 -16.33 9.56
N ASP A 347 15.97 -16.46 10.63
CA ASP A 347 16.52 -16.48 11.99
C ASP A 347 17.36 -17.74 12.20
N PRO A 348 18.63 -17.62 12.68
CA PRO A 348 19.50 -18.77 12.87
C PRO A 348 19.14 -19.64 14.08
N THR A 349 18.27 -19.16 14.97
CA THR A 349 17.96 -19.79 16.26
C THR A 349 16.50 -20.23 16.35
N TRP A 350 15.59 -19.30 16.05
CA TRP A 350 14.16 -19.50 16.26
C TRP A 350 13.49 -20.17 15.08
N LYS A 351 12.57 -21.08 15.39
CA LYS A 351 11.81 -21.85 14.40
C LYS A 351 10.32 -21.70 14.63
N ASP A 352 9.56 -21.89 13.57
CA ASP A 352 8.10 -21.98 13.63
C ASP A 352 7.63 -23.37 14.16
N ALA A 353 6.32 -23.52 14.28
CA ALA A 353 5.71 -24.77 14.75
C ALA A 353 5.99 -25.98 13.83
N TYR A 354 6.47 -25.74 12.62
CA TYR A 354 6.78 -26.77 11.62
C TYR A 354 8.29 -27.06 11.52
N GLY A 355 9.09 -26.48 12.43
CA GLY A 355 10.55 -26.66 12.47
C GLY A 355 11.32 -25.84 11.43
N ARG A 356 10.69 -24.92 10.70
CA ARG A 356 11.36 -24.03 9.75
C ARG A 356 11.90 -22.80 10.47
N PRO A 357 13.05 -22.25 10.06
CA PRO A 357 13.54 -20.98 10.58
C PRO A 357 12.48 -19.87 10.46
N LEU A 358 12.34 -19.03 11.48
CA LEU A 358 11.47 -17.86 11.39
C LEU A 358 12.02 -16.82 10.40
N LEU A 359 11.14 -16.05 9.79
CA LEU A 359 11.55 -14.84 9.07
C LEU A 359 12.03 -13.80 10.10
N ARG A 360 13.21 -13.24 9.84
CA ARG A 360 13.77 -12.14 10.62
C ARG A 360 13.76 -10.86 9.78
N MET A 361 13.37 -9.75 10.41
CA MET A 361 13.35 -8.43 9.80
C MET A 361 14.41 -7.54 10.44
N THR A 362 15.31 -6.98 9.64
CA THR A 362 16.23 -5.93 10.03
C THR A 362 15.76 -4.65 9.36
N PHE A 363 15.37 -3.67 10.17
CA PHE A 363 14.77 -2.43 9.67
C PHE A 363 15.01 -1.24 10.58
N ASN A 364 15.37 -0.11 9.96
CA ASN A 364 15.23 1.24 10.53
C ASN A 364 14.88 2.22 9.42
N PHE A 365 14.22 3.31 9.74
CA PHE A 365 13.97 4.35 8.73
C PHE A 365 15.28 5.03 8.34
N PRO A 366 15.60 5.16 7.03
CA PRO A 366 16.71 5.98 6.60
C PRO A 366 16.46 7.47 6.94
N GLU A 367 17.52 8.24 7.00
CA GLU A 367 17.45 9.67 7.32
C GLU A 367 16.59 10.45 6.32
N ASN A 368 16.63 10.04 5.06
CA ASN A 368 15.74 10.53 4.01
C ASN A 368 14.27 10.52 4.43
N ASP A 369 13.81 9.37 4.90
CA ASP A 369 12.40 9.15 5.27
C ASP A 369 12.01 9.96 6.50
N ARG A 370 12.94 10.15 7.43
CA ARG A 370 12.72 10.93 8.65
C ARG A 370 12.51 12.40 8.33
N ARG A 371 13.39 13.00 7.51
CA ARG A 371 13.28 14.38 7.05
C ARG A 371 12.02 14.60 6.25
N MET A 372 11.72 13.71 5.33
CA MET A 372 10.49 13.74 4.54
C MET A 372 9.25 13.70 5.43
N ALA A 373 9.19 12.76 6.39
CA ALA A 373 8.05 12.61 7.29
C ALA A 373 7.85 13.83 8.20
N ASP A 374 8.93 14.43 8.72
CA ASP A 374 8.87 15.66 9.51
C ASP A 374 8.39 16.86 8.67
N TYR A 375 8.88 16.98 7.43
CA TYR A 375 8.46 18.03 6.52
C TYR A 375 6.97 17.96 6.19
N VAL A 376 6.49 16.78 5.75
CA VAL A 376 5.07 16.60 5.36
C VAL A 376 4.14 16.72 6.58
N MET A 377 4.57 16.20 7.75
CA MET A 377 3.83 16.40 9.01
C MET A 377 3.74 17.88 9.37
N GLY A 378 4.81 18.66 9.17
CA GLY A 378 4.80 20.11 9.35
C GLY A 378 3.74 20.81 8.51
N LYS A 379 3.59 20.38 7.24
CA LYS A 379 2.52 20.86 6.33
C LYS A 379 1.13 20.44 6.80
N ALA A 380 0.96 19.21 7.26
CA ALA A 380 -0.30 18.75 7.85
C ALA A 380 -0.68 19.58 9.08
N HIS A 381 0.29 19.90 9.92
CA HIS A 381 0.06 20.73 11.13
C HIS A 381 -0.27 22.17 10.78
N GLU A 382 0.36 22.74 9.72
CA GLU A 382 -0.01 24.06 9.19
C GLU A 382 -1.48 24.09 8.76
N ILE A 383 -1.93 23.10 7.97
CA ILE A 383 -3.33 23.00 7.54
C ILE A 383 -4.26 22.87 8.76
N ALA A 384 -3.93 21.98 9.70
CA ALA A 384 -4.73 21.75 10.90
C ALA A 384 -4.99 23.02 11.70
N ARG A 385 -3.98 23.89 11.87
CA ARG A 385 -4.10 25.18 12.58
C ARG A 385 -4.93 26.22 11.83
N ASN A 386 -5.11 26.06 10.53
CA ASN A 386 -5.90 26.94 9.67
C ASN A 386 -7.35 26.43 9.46
N MET A 387 -7.71 25.28 10.01
CA MET A 387 -9.11 24.84 10.02
C MET A 387 -9.94 25.73 10.94
N GLU A 388 -11.16 26.03 10.55
CA GLU A 388 -12.05 26.88 11.34
C GLU A 388 -12.57 26.17 12.61
N ASN A 389 -12.75 26.91 13.68
CA ASN A 389 -13.23 26.44 14.98
C ASN A 389 -12.28 25.49 15.73
N VAL A 390 -11.00 25.50 15.40
CA VAL A 390 -9.99 24.67 16.09
C VAL A 390 -9.62 25.31 17.43
N THR A 391 -9.65 24.51 18.49
CA THR A 391 -9.25 24.89 19.84
C THR A 391 -7.84 24.45 20.20
N SER A 392 -7.44 23.27 19.70
CA SER A 392 -6.08 22.75 19.88
C SER A 392 -5.73 21.70 18.81
N THR A 393 -4.43 21.49 18.63
CA THR A 393 -3.88 20.46 17.74
C THR A 393 -2.72 19.76 18.42
N SER A 394 -2.52 18.48 18.13
CA SER A 394 -1.32 17.75 18.53
C SER A 394 -0.80 16.89 17.37
N ALA A 395 0.50 17.01 17.06
CA ALA A 395 1.14 16.26 16.00
C ALA A 395 1.94 15.08 16.56
N SER A 396 2.01 13.99 15.81
CA SER A 396 2.85 12.85 16.13
C SER A 396 3.51 12.29 14.87
N ASN A 397 4.82 12.03 14.93
CA ASN A 397 5.58 11.39 13.89
C ASN A 397 6.34 10.20 14.47
N ARG A 398 6.11 9.00 13.93
CA ARG A 398 6.77 7.77 14.37
C ARG A 398 8.09 7.51 13.66
N ALA A 399 8.36 8.26 12.61
CA ALA A 399 9.61 8.27 11.87
C ALA A 399 10.38 9.58 12.10
N ALA A 400 10.22 10.22 13.27
CA ALA A 400 10.86 11.49 13.57
C ALA A 400 12.39 11.41 13.54
N GLU A 401 13.03 12.52 13.14
CA GLU A 401 14.48 12.64 13.15
C GLU A 401 15.06 12.31 14.54
N GLY A 402 16.14 11.54 14.57
CA GLY A 402 16.80 11.12 15.82
C GLY A 402 16.07 10.01 16.61
N SER A 403 14.95 9.46 16.11
CA SER A 403 14.27 8.33 16.74
C SER A 403 14.63 7.01 16.08
N ASP A 404 14.75 5.91 16.85
CA ASP A 404 14.85 4.57 16.29
C ASP A 404 13.47 4.02 15.95
N TYR A 405 13.44 3.11 14.96
CA TYR A 405 12.22 2.38 14.65
C TYR A 405 11.78 1.51 15.84
N SER A 406 10.49 1.53 16.12
CA SER A 406 9.87 0.61 17.08
C SER A 406 8.66 -0.04 16.45
N ILE A 407 8.60 -1.38 16.53
CA ILE A 407 7.41 -2.13 16.12
C ILE A 407 6.22 -1.92 17.07
N VAL A 408 6.45 -1.33 18.24
CA VAL A 408 5.42 -1.07 19.25
C VAL A 408 5.25 0.45 19.46
N PRO A 409 4.08 0.99 19.12
CA PRO A 409 2.92 0.34 18.49
C PRO A 409 3.15 0.07 17.00
N TYR A 410 2.51 -0.99 16.48
CA TYR A 410 2.55 -1.31 15.05
C TYR A 410 1.94 -0.17 14.21
N GLN A 411 2.63 0.25 13.17
CA GLN A 411 2.28 1.47 12.44
C GLN A 411 1.34 1.20 11.26
N THR A 412 1.75 0.33 10.33
CA THR A 412 1.05 0.09 9.07
C THR A 412 1.22 -1.36 8.60
N THR A 413 0.35 -1.80 7.70
CA THR A 413 0.47 -3.08 6.99
C THR A 413 1.16 -2.95 5.63
N HIS A 414 1.68 -1.77 5.29
CA HIS A 414 2.23 -1.43 3.99
C HIS A 414 3.72 -1.78 3.90
N ASN A 415 4.01 -3.08 3.98
CA ASN A 415 5.35 -3.63 3.79
C ASN A 415 5.60 -3.84 2.30
N THR A 416 6.79 -3.46 1.82
CA THR A 416 7.22 -3.60 0.44
C THR A 416 8.63 -4.16 0.35
N GLY A 417 9.06 -4.53 -0.84
CA GLY A 417 10.40 -5.07 -1.05
C GLY A 417 10.57 -6.54 -0.64
N GLY A 418 11.79 -7.02 -0.70
CA GLY A 418 12.15 -8.41 -0.41
C GLY A 418 12.03 -9.36 -1.60
N THR A 419 11.16 -9.07 -2.57
CA THR A 419 11.02 -9.83 -3.84
C THR A 419 10.96 -8.88 -5.03
N VAL A 420 11.79 -7.87 -5.03
CA VAL A 420 11.76 -6.70 -5.92
C VAL A 420 11.75 -7.09 -7.40
N MET A 421 10.90 -6.40 -8.17
CA MET A 421 10.87 -6.50 -9.64
C MET A 421 11.84 -5.51 -10.29
N GLY A 422 12.26 -5.80 -11.53
CA GLY A 422 13.14 -4.92 -12.28
C GLY A 422 13.55 -5.48 -13.62
N THR A 423 14.53 -4.85 -14.26
CA THR A 423 15.08 -5.24 -15.56
C THR A 423 16.48 -5.85 -15.46
N ASP A 424 17.06 -5.91 -14.26
CA ASP A 424 18.41 -6.43 -14.01
C ASP A 424 18.36 -7.54 -12.94
N PRO A 425 18.78 -8.78 -13.26
CA PRO A 425 18.78 -9.89 -12.31
C PRO A 425 19.77 -9.74 -11.15
N THR A 426 20.68 -8.78 -11.21
CA THR A 426 21.60 -8.48 -10.09
C THR A 426 20.97 -7.62 -9.03
N THR A 427 19.89 -6.91 -9.33
CA THR A 427 19.20 -5.99 -8.43
C THR A 427 17.75 -6.38 -8.14
N SER A 428 17.19 -7.36 -8.86
CA SER A 428 15.81 -7.81 -8.71
C SER A 428 15.68 -9.33 -8.58
N VAL A 429 14.61 -9.79 -7.95
CA VAL A 429 14.26 -11.22 -7.79
C VAL A 429 13.49 -11.71 -9.00
N VAL A 430 12.64 -10.86 -9.53
CA VAL A 430 11.79 -11.13 -10.69
C VAL A 430 12.01 -10.08 -11.77
N ASN A 431 11.73 -10.46 -13.01
CA ASN A 431 11.73 -9.52 -14.13
C ASN A 431 10.49 -8.60 -14.10
N ARG A 432 10.39 -7.69 -15.05
CA ARG A 432 9.27 -6.73 -15.15
C ARG A 432 7.87 -7.36 -15.29
N PHE A 433 7.79 -8.66 -15.58
CA PHE A 433 6.56 -9.44 -15.71
C PHE A 433 6.21 -10.22 -14.42
N GLY A 434 6.91 -9.98 -13.31
CA GLY A 434 6.72 -10.71 -12.06
C GLY A 434 7.24 -12.16 -12.10
N GLN A 435 7.93 -12.56 -13.18
CA GLN A 435 8.50 -13.88 -13.37
C GLN A 435 9.90 -13.96 -12.75
N MET A 436 10.19 -15.01 -11.99
CA MET A 436 11.52 -15.22 -11.44
C MET A 436 12.58 -15.43 -12.52
N TRP A 437 13.76 -14.81 -12.33
CA TRP A 437 14.89 -14.97 -13.23
C TRP A 437 15.42 -16.42 -13.26
N ASP A 438 15.52 -17.05 -12.08
CA ASP A 438 16.13 -18.38 -11.94
C ASP A 438 15.12 -19.53 -12.18
N HIS A 439 13.81 -19.27 -12.14
CA HIS A 439 12.74 -20.28 -12.24
C HIS A 439 11.60 -19.74 -13.08
N HIS A 440 11.68 -19.90 -14.39
CA HIS A 440 10.76 -19.25 -15.34
C HIS A 440 9.28 -19.58 -15.18
N ASN A 441 8.93 -20.64 -14.47
CA ASN A 441 7.53 -21.02 -14.18
C ASN A 441 7.06 -20.62 -12.77
N VAL A 442 7.82 -19.75 -12.09
CA VAL A 442 7.42 -19.14 -10.81
C VAL A 442 7.15 -17.65 -11.01
N PHE A 443 5.94 -17.24 -10.67
CA PHE A 443 5.51 -15.85 -10.71
C PHE A 443 5.21 -15.35 -9.30
N VAL A 444 5.63 -14.13 -8.99
CA VAL A 444 5.49 -13.54 -7.67
C VAL A 444 4.53 -12.36 -7.74
N PHE A 445 3.67 -12.25 -6.73
CA PHE A 445 2.65 -11.22 -6.64
C PHE A 445 2.72 -10.50 -5.28
N GLY A 446 2.20 -9.28 -5.25
CA GLY A 446 2.08 -8.49 -4.04
C GLY A 446 3.10 -7.37 -3.92
N ALA A 447 2.98 -6.57 -2.86
CA ALA A 447 3.82 -5.39 -2.65
C ALA A 447 5.31 -5.69 -2.37
N GLY A 448 5.67 -6.96 -2.18
CA GLY A 448 7.07 -7.40 -2.17
C GLY A 448 7.83 -7.09 -3.47
N LEU A 449 7.09 -6.90 -4.58
CA LEU A 449 7.66 -6.52 -5.89
C LEU A 449 8.15 -5.07 -5.95
N PHE A 450 7.69 -4.20 -5.06
CA PHE A 450 8.01 -2.78 -5.12
C PHE A 450 9.48 -2.54 -4.78
N PRO A 451 10.24 -1.83 -5.63
CA PRO A 451 11.63 -1.49 -5.35
C PRO A 451 11.82 -0.61 -4.13
N GLN A 452 10.90 0.34 -3.93
CA GLN A 452 10.77 1.22 -2.76
C GLN A 452 9.30 1.40 -2.41
N ASN A 453 9.01 1.86 -1.20
CA ASN A 453 7.64 2.10 -0.75
C ASN A 453 7.15 3.46 -1.24
N LEU A 454 5.96 3.49 -1.83
CA LEU A 454 5.33 4.71 -2.32
C LEU A 454 4.61 5.47 -1.19
N GLY A 455 4.33 6.75 -1.40
CA GLY A 455 3.50 7.54 -0.50
C GLY A 455 2.04 7.09 -0.44
N TYR A 456 1.63 6.14 -1.28
CA TYR A 456 0.25 5.65 -1.37
C TYR A 456 0.02 4.31 -0.67
N ASN A 457 -1.25 4.04 -0.33
CA ASN A 457 -1.67 2.69 0.05
C ASN A 457 -1.40 1.72 -1.12
N PRO A 458 -0.70 0.60 -0.90
CA PRO A 458 -0.11 -0.18 -1.99
C PRO A 458 -1.09 -1.02 -2.81
N THR A 459 -2.36 -1.14 -2.42
CA THR A 459 -3.30 -2.08 -3.06
C THR A 459 -3.57 -1.76 -4.52
N GLY A 460 -3.77 -0.48 -4.87
CA GLY A 460 -3.96 -0.08 -6.26
C GLY A 460 -2.74 -0.40 -7.12
N PRO A 461 -1.55 0.12 -6.77
CA PRO A 461 -0.31 -0.17 -7.48
C PRO A 461 -0.02 -1.67 -7.62
N LEU A 462 -0.12 -2.46 -6.53
CA LEU A 462 0.16 -3.89 -6.60
C LEU A 462 -0.82 -4.65 -7.49
N MET A 463 -2.09 -4.22 -7.56
CA MET A 463 -3.09 -4.90 -8.40
C MET A 463 -2.95 -4.53 -9.87
N GLY A 464 -2.53 -3.30 -10.18
CA GLY A 464 -2.14 -2.95 -11.55
C GLY A 464 -1.01 -3.85 -12.05
N VAL A 465 0.06 -4.02 -11.27
CA VAL A 465 1.16 -4.95 -11.58
C VAL A 465 0.66 -6.40 -11.65
N ALA A 466 -0.23 -6.82 -10.75
CA ALA A 466 -0.77 -8.18 -10.77
C ALA A 466 -1.54 -8.48 -12.07
N TYR A 467 -2.39 -7.55 -12.53
CA TYR A 467 -3.12 -7.73 -13.80
C TYR A 467 -2.19 -7.65 -15.01
N TRP A 468 -1.17 -6.80 -14.99
CA TRP A 468 -0.09 -6.78 -15.97
C TRP A 468 0.60 -8.15 -16.06
N THR A 469 1.04 -8.70 -14.93
CA THR A 469 1.63 -10.03 -14.85
C THR A 469 0.70 -11.12 -15.42
N LEU A 470 -0.58 -11.11 -14.99
CA LEU A 470 -1.57 -12.11 -15.43
C LEU A 470 -1.86 -12.04 -16.94
N ASP A 471 -1.88 -10.84 -17.52
CA ASP A 471 -2.03 -10.67 -18.96
C ASP A 471 -0.87 -11.28 -19.73
N HIS A 472 0.37 -11.03 -19.30
CA HIS A 472 1.56 -11.64 -19.91
C HIS A 472 1.65 -13.14 -19.65
N MET A 473 1.26 -13.63 -18.48
CA MET A 473 1.12 -15.07 -18.23
C MET A 473 0.14 -15.71 -19.22
N LYS A 474 -1.03 -15.12 -19.40
CA LYS A 474 -2.08 -15.65 -20.28
C LYS A 474 -1.70 -15.59 -21.75
N ASN A 475 -1.18 -14.46 -22.22
CA ASN A 475 -0.99 -14.20 -23.65
C ASN A 475 0.37 -14.68 -24.16
N ASP A 476 1.42 -14.62 -23.35
CA ASP A 476 2.79 -14.84 -23.80
C ASP A 476 3.42 -16.11 -23.21
N TYR A 477 3.03 -16.51 -21.97
CA TYR A 477 3.68 -17.60 -21.26
C TYR A 477 2.95 -18.95 -21.39
N ILE A 478 1.64 -19.03 -21.13
CA ILE A 478 0.89 -20.30 -21.05
C ILE A 478 0.99 -21.09 -22.37
N THR A 479 0.98 -20.40 -23.51
CA THR A 479 1.06 -21.03 -24.84
C THR A 479 2.48 -21.40 -25.25
N ASN A 480 3.50 -20.80 -24.63
CA ASN A 480 4.91 -21.05 -24.91
C ASN A 480 5.76 -20.77 -23.65
N PRO A 481 5.79 -21.73 -22.69
CA PRO A 481 6.52 -21.56 -21.43
C PRO A 481 8.03 -21.35 -21.65
N ARG A 482 8.52 -20.17 -21.26
CA ARG A 482 9.92 -19.75 -21.37
C ARG A 482 10.21 -18.56 -20.45
N PRO A 483 11.47 -18.17 -20.26
CA PRO A 483 11.77 -16.83 -19.77
C PRO A 483 11.10 -15.78 -20.68
N LEU A 484 10.35 -14.84 -20.08
CA LEU A 484 9.71 -13.72 -20.80
C LEU A 484 10.70 -12.57 -21.05
N MET A 485 11.83 -12.60 -20.36
CA MET A 485 12.94 -11.67 -20.49
C MET A 485 14.24 -12.42 -20.23
N ASP A 486 15.26 -12.16 -21.02
CA ASP A 486 16.60 -12.72 -20.81
C ASP A 486 17.29 -12.04 -19.61
N ALA A 487 18.08 -12.83 -18.85
CA ALA A 487 18.81 -12.38 -17.68
C ALA A 487 20.12 -11.63 -18.04
#